data_e11a49a786c9c6a4aac68c91cdeec0c9
#
_entry.id   e11a49a786c9c6a4aac68c91cdeec0c9
#
_cell.length_a   1.000
_cell.length_b   1.000
_cell.length_c   1.000
_cell.angle_alpha   90.00
_cell.angle_beta   90.00
_cell.angle_gamma   90.00
#
_symmetry.space_group_name_H-M   'P 1'
#
loop_
_entity.id
_entity.type
_entity.pdbx_description
1 polymer ?
#
loop_
_entity_poly.entity_id
_entity_poly.type
_entity_poly.pdbx_seq_one_letter_code
_entity_poly.pdbx_strand_id
1 'polypeptide(L)'
;VDVWFKAIERLFPKYEINTAERVAAFIAQCAHESNDFNVLEENLNYSETSLNLVFGRYFGNGDNTRDAKEYAHNPEKIANYVYMDEFRKYKMGNVKEGDGWLFRGRGIIQLTGRNNYAAFGKSVDMTAEEVAEYIVTERGAIESACWFWEKNKLNDIADSGNIKKISKVINGGNVGLVDRMSRYEKALNILGGNIVAKAKSTVKKGRATKTKTKVVAVEYVTVSIGDNN
;
A
#
# COMPACT_ATOMS: atom_id res chain seq x y z
N VAL A 1 12.09 2.68 12.36
CA VAL A 1 12.79 1.99 11.26
C VAL A 1 12.88 0.49 11.52
N ASP A 2 13.33 0.06 12.70
CA ASP A 2 13.58 -1.37 12.99
C ASP A 2 12.35 -2.27 12.93
N VAL A 3 11.16 -1.75 13.29
CA VAL A 3 9.90 -2.53 13.28
C VAL A 3 9.45 -2.82 11.84
N TRP A 4 9.49 -1.82 10.96
CA TRP A 4 9.20 -1.96 9.54
C TRP A 4 10.17 -2.91 8.85
N PHE A 5 11.46 -2.78 9.17
CA PHE A 5 12.52 -3.63 8.62
C PHE A 5 12.29 -5.11 8.96
N LYS A 6 11.97 -5.42 10.22
CA LYS A 6 11.67 -6.80 10.65
C LYS A 6 10.46 -7.40 9.92
N ALA A 7 9.44 -6.59 9.66
CA ALA A 7 8.27 -7.03 8.90
C ALA A 7 8.65 -7.31 7.43
N ILE A 8 9.38 -6.41 6.80
CA ILE A 8 9.86 -6.53 5.42
C ILE A 8 10.75 -7.75 5.24
N GLU A 9 11.77 -7.93 6.08
CA GLU A 9 12.71 -9.06 6.04
C GLU A 9 11.99 -10.41 6.06
N ARG A 10 10.91 -10.51 6.84
CA ARG A 10 10.12 -11.71 7.01
C ARG A 10 9.15 -12.00 5.88
N LEU A 11 8.54 -10.94 5.33
CA LEU A 11 7.44 -11.03 4.39
C LEU A 11 7.87 -11.01 2.92
N PHE A 12 8.86 -10.22 2.56
CA PHE A 12 9.30 -10.10 1.17
C PHE A 12 9.70 -11.42 0.52
N PRO A 13 10.45 -12.33 1.20
CA PRO A 13 10.73 -13.64 0.63
C PRO A 13 9.47 -14.49 0.36
N LYS A 14 8.47 -14.41 1.26
CA LYS A 14 7.20 -15.13 1.13
C LYS A 14 6.41 -14.70 -0.12
N TYR A 15 6.48 -13.41 -0.48
CA TYR A 15 5.77 -12.83 -1.60
C TYR A 15 6.67 -12.58 -2.83
N GLU A 16 7.86 -13.18 -2.86
CA GLU A 16 8.84 -13.07 -3.96
C GLU A 16 9.22 -11.62 -4.33
N ILE A 17 9.14 -10.69 -3.35
CA ILE A 17 9.60 -9.31 -3.51
C ILE A 17 11.11 -9.29 -3.20
N ASN A 18 11.92 -9.86 -4.09
CA ASN A 18 13.31 -10.24 -3.82
C ASN A 18 14.33 -9.78 -4.87
N THR A 19 13.92 -8.93 -5.82
CA THR A 19 14.83 -8.25 -6.76
C THR A 19 14.87 -6.76 -6.44
N ALA A 20 15.92 -6.06 -6.89
CA ALA A 20 16.05 -4.61 -6.69
C ALA A 20 14.85 -3.85 -7.27
N GLU A 21 14.38 -4.25 -8.46
CA GLU A 21 13.24 -3.66 -9.16
C GLU A 21 11.94 -3.85 -8.39
N ARG A 22 11.68 -5.08 -7.91
CA ARG A 22 10.47 -5.41 -7.13
C ARG A 22 10.45 -4.66 -5.80
N VAL A 23 11.56 -4.68 -5.06
CA VAL A 23 11.69 -3.98 -3.77
C VAL A 23 11.55 -2.48 -3.98
N ALA A 24 12.28 -1.88 -4.94
CA ALA A 24 12.19 -0.45 -5.22
C ALA A 24 10.78 -0.03 -5.62
N ALA A 25 10.13 -0.80 -6.49
CA ALA A 25 8.76 -0.51 -6.92
C ALA A 25 7.76 -0.62 -5.76
N PHE A 26 7.84 -1.68 -4.95
CA PHE A 26 6.98 -1.86 -3.77
C PHE A 26 7.13 -0.70 -2.78
N ILE A 27 8.37 -0.40 -2.37
CA ILE A 27 8.65 0.68 -1.40
C ILE A 27 8.19 2.04 -1.93
N ALA A 28 8.44 2.33 -3.22
CA ALA A 28 8.02 3.60 -3.82
C ALA A 28 6.49 3.81 -3.78
N GLN A 29 5.73 2.76 -4.05
CA GLN A 29 4.28 2.83 -4.00
C GLN A 29 3.77 2.96 -2.56
N CYS A 30 4.25 2.09 -1.66
CA CYS A 30 3.85 2.09 -0.27
C CYS A 30 4.20 3.41 0.45
N ALA A 31 5.40 3.95 0.23
CA ALA A 31 5.80 5.23 0.80
C ALA A 31 4.93 6.40 0.30
N HIS A 32 4.55 6.38 -0.99
CA HIS A 32 3.64 7.39 -1.52
C HIS A 32 2.24 7.30 -0.90
N GLU A 33 1.65 6.09 -0.84
CA GLU A 33 0.27 5.89 -0.33
C GLU A 33 0.13 6.20 1.15
N SER A 34 1.17 5.94 1.94
CA SER A 34 1.14 6.05 3.40
C SER A 34 1.88 7.26 3.96
N ASN A 35 2.25 8.24 3.13
CA ASN A 35 3.08 9.36 3.55
C ASN A 35 4.32 8.88 4.32
N ASP A 36 5.19 8.14 3.62
CA ASP A 36 6.42 7.57 4.19
C ASP A 36 6.18 6.65 5.42
N PHE A 37 5.17 5.78 5.33
CA PHE A 37 4.77 4.83 6.38
C PHE A 37 4.24 5.46 7.67
N ASN A 38 3.85 6.73 7.62
CA ASN A 38 3.33 7.46 8.80
C ASN A 38 1.80 7.41 8.92
N VAL A 39 1.08 7.10 7.85
CA VAL A 39 -0.39 7.09 7.81
C VAL A 39 -0.88 5.68 7.49
N LEU A 40 -1.48 5.03 8.48
CA LEU A 40 -2.04 3.68 8.36
C LEU A 40 -3.57 3.64 8.38
N GLU A 41 -4.21 4.77 8.63
CA GLU A 41 -5.66 4.90 8.61
C GLU A 41 -6.05 6.19 7.89
N GLU A 42 -7.12 6.13 7.09
CA GLU A 42 -7.63 7.34 6.44
C GLU A 42 -8.19 8.34 7.45
N ASN A 43 -7.96 9.61 7.16
CA ASN A 43 -8.53 10.70 7.94
C ASN A 43 -9.88 11.12 7.35
N LEU A 44 -10.96 10.80 8.03
CA LEU A 44 -12.34 11.16 7.65
C LEU A 44 -12.88 12.37 8.41
N ASN A 45 -12.02 13.16 9.06
CA ASN A 45 -12.40 14.37 9.78
C ASN A 45 -12.59 15.55 8.80
N TYR A 46 -13.67 15.53 8.06
CA TYR A 46 -14.00 16.55 7.05
C TYR A 46 -14.92 17.64 7.61
N SER A 47 -14.64 18.90 7.22
CA SER A 47 -15.58 20.00 7.39
C SER A 47 -16.75 19.88 6.42
N GLU A 48 -17.84 20.61 6.66
CA GLU A 48 -18.98 20.72 5.75
C GLU A 48 -18.55 21.04 4.30
N THR A 49 -17.73 22.07 4.14
CA THR A 49 -17.20 22.46 2.82
C THR A 49 -16.42 21.34 2.14
N SER A 50 -15.57 20.64 2.91
CA SER A 50 -14.77 19.52 2.39
C SER A 50 -15.63 18.32 2.03
N LEU A 51 -16.70 18.03 2.79
CA LEU A 51 -17.64 16.96 2.46
C LEU A 51 -18.35 17.24 1.12
N ASN A 52 -18.83 18.46 0.91
CA ASN A 52 -19.46 18.84 -0.34
C ASN A 52 -18.50 18.78 -1.53
N LEU A 53 -17.22 19.09 -1.33
CA LEU A 53 -16.19 19.04 -2.38
C LEU A 53 -15.75 17.61 -2.70
N VAL A 54 -15.40 16.81 -1.68
CA VAL A 54 -14.79 15.49 -1.84
C VAL A 54 -15.85 14.41 -2.04
N PHE A 55 -16.96 14.50 -1.33
CA PHE A 55 -18.05 13.55 -1.33
C PHE A 55 -19.36 14.16 -1.86
N GLY A 56 -19.30 15.12 -2.78
CA GLY A 56 -20.45 15.84 -3.31
C GLY A 56 -21.58 14.95 -3.85
N ARG A 57 -21.24 13.73 -4.27
CA ARG A 57 -22.22 12.70 -4.62
C ARG A 57 -23.12 12.28 -3.44
N TYR A 58 -22.63 12.43 -2.22
CA TYR A 58 -23.33 12.04 -0.99
C TYR A 58 -23.89 13.24 -0.23
N PHE A 59 -23.25 14.41 -0.35
CA PHE A 59 -23.52 15.60 0.44
C PHE A 59 -23.86 16.85 -0.40
N GLY A 60 -23.91 16.76 -1.72
CA GLY A 60 -24.26 17.89 -2.57
C GLY A 60 -25.76 18.19 -2.61
N ASN A 61 -26.19 19.05 -3.55
CA ASN A 61 -27.58 19.50 -3.69
C ASN A 61 -28.46 18.53 -4.53
N GLY A 62 -28.17 17.23 -4.55
CA GLY A 62 -28.96 16.23 -5.29
C GLY A 62 -30.08 15.61 -4.45
N ASP A 63 -31.09 15.05 -5.11
CA ASP A 63 -32.32 14.53 -4.47
C ASP A 63 -32.11 13.44 -3.41
N ASN A 64 -30.97 12.75 -3.42
CA ASN A 64 -30.63 11.67 -2.46
C ASN A 64 -29.40 11.98 -1.61
N THR A 65 -29.05 13.25 -1.45
CA THR A 65 -27.91 13.67 -0.65
C THR A 65 -28.34 14.01 0.79
N ARG A 66 -27.38 13.94 1.71
CA ARG A 66 -27.55 14.35 3.10
C ARG A 66 -26.97 15.74 3.31
N ASP A 67 -27.47 16.43 4.33
CA ASP A 67 -26.89 17.71 4.75
C ASP A 67 -25.48 17.48 5.33
N ALA A 68 -24.46 18.01 4.67
CA ALA A 68 -23.07 17.88 5.09
C ALA A 68 -22.81 18.42 6.50
N LYS A 69 -23.58 19.43 6.94
CA LYS A 69 -23.46 20.02 8.27
C LYS A 69 -23.71 19.01 9.39
N GLU A 70 -24.64 18.07 9.17
CA GLU A 70 -24.95 17.02 10.16
C GLU A 70 -23.84 15.97 10.30
N TYR A 71 -22.95 15.87 9.32
CA TYR A 71 -21.86 14.90 9.24
C TYR A 71 -20.49 15.50 9.52
N ALA A 72 -20.36 16.81 9.37
CA ALA A 72 -19.10 17.51 9.56
C ALA A 72 -18.43 17.15 10.90
N HIS A 73 -17.11 16.88 10.83
CA HIS A 73 -16.29 16.51 11.98
C HIS A 73 -16.74 15.25 12.74
N ASN A 74 -17.50 14.37 12.08
CA ASN A 74 -17.86 13.07 12.63
C ASN A 74 -17.39 11.94 11.69
N PRO A 75 -16.13 11.49 11.81
CA PRO A 75 -15.52 10.49 10.94
C PRO A 75 -16.30 9.18 10.85
N GLU A 76 -16.84 8.69 11.95
CA GLU A 76 -17.61 7.44 12.00
C GLU A 76 -18.92 7.57 11.23
N LYS A 77 -19.67 8.63 11.45
CA LYS A 77 -20.92 8.93 10.75
C LYS A 77 -20.68 9.08 9.24
N ILE A 78 -19.58 9.74 8.85
CA ILE A 78 -19.18 9.91 7.46
C ILE A 78 -18.88 8.54 6.84
N ALA A 79 -18.03 7.72 7.47
CA ALA A 79 -17.66 6.39 6.97
C ALA A 79 -18.90 5.50 6.81
N ASN A 80 -19.77 5.44 7.83
CA ASN A 80 -20.98 4.64 7.82
C ASN A 80 -22.04 5.11 6.81
N TYR A 81 -21.88 6.30 6.23
CA TYR A 81 -22.71 6.74 5.12
C TYR A 81 -22.03 6.49 3.77
N VAL A 82 -20.79 6.95 3.59
CA VAL A 82 -20.13 6.92 2.27
C VAL A 82 -19.65 5.53 1.87
N TYR A 83 -19.40 4.63 2.82
CA TYR A 83 -18.90 3.27 2.56
C TYR A 83 -19.95 2.17 2.66
N MET A 84 -21.17 2.45 3.08
CA MET A 84 -22.24 1.44 3.07
C MET A 84 -22.68 1.11 1.64
N ASP A 85 -22.91 -0.17 1.40
CA ASP A 85 -23.30 -0.68 0.09
C ASP A 85 -24.64 -0.11 -0.39
N GLU A 86 -25.54 0.22 0.53
CA GLU A 86 -26.83 0.82 0.21
C GLU A 86 -26.68 2.07 -0.67
N PHE A 87 -25.67 2.91 -0.39
CA PHE A 87 -25.45 4.20 -1.05
C PHE A 87 -24.42 4.15 -2.19
N ARG A 88 -23.88 2.95 -2.51
CA ARG A 88 -22.80 2.80 -3.49
C ARG A 88 -23.22 2.03 -4.72
N LYS A 89 -22.73 2.48 -5.88
CA LYS A 89 -22.83 1.73 -7.14
C LYS A 89 -22.00 0.43 -7.09
N TYR A 90 -20.76 0.53 -6.60
CA TYR A 90 -19.85 -0.60 -6.49
C TYR A 90 -19.85 -1.11 -5.06
N LYS A 91 -20.28 -2.37 -4.90
CA LYS A 91 -20.47 -2.98 -3.59
C LYS A 91 -19.14 -3.44 -3.00
N MET A 92 -18.97 -3.17 -1.71
CA MET A 92 -17.77 -3.47 -0.93
C MET A 92 -17.99 -4.55 0.13
N GLY A 93 -19.23 -5.05 0.24
CA GLY A 93 -19.65 -6.00 1.27
C GLY A 93 -20.01 -5.34 2.60
N ASN A 94 -20.07 -4.01 2.68
CA ASN A 94 -20.45 -3.26 3.87
C ASN A 94 -21.98 -3.18 3.96
N VAL A 95 -22.59 -4.18 4.57
CA VAL A 95 -24.07 -4.33 4.63
C VAL A 95 -24.64 -4.24 6.05
N LYS A 96 -23.80 -4.42 7.07
CA LYS A 96 -24.20 -4.31 8.48
C LYS A 96 -23.94 -2.90 8.98
N GLU A 97 -24.78 -2.46 9.90
CA GLU A 97 -24.54 -1.20 10.62
C GLU A 97 -23.12 -1.18 11.22
N GLY A 98 -22.41 -0.07 11.06
CA GLY A 98 -21.02 0.08 11.49
C GLY A 98 -19.95 -0.46 10.52
N ASP A 99 -20.32 -1.22 9.49
CA ASP A 99 -19.36 -1.77 8.54
C ASP A 99 -18.54 -0.68 7.82
N GLY A 100 -19.17 0.44 7.51
CA GLY A 100 -18.50 1.56 6.85
C GLY A 100 -17.31 2.09 7.65
N TRP A 101 -17.47 2.22 8.96
CA TRP A 101 -16.40 2.64 9.86
C TRP A 101 -15.42 1.50 10.14
N LEU A 102 -15.90 0.30 10.42
CA LEU A 102 -15.06 -0.84 10.75
C LEU A 102 -14.10 -1.20 9.61
N PHE A 103 -14.57 -1.14 8.36
CA PHE A 103 -13.79 -1.50 7.18
C PHE A 103 -13.39 -0.29 6.32
N ARG A 104 -13.16 0.87 6.97
CA ARG A 104 -12.61 2.06 6.32
C ARG A 104 -11.20 1.79 5.78
N GLY A 105 -10.63 2.72 5.03
CA GLY A 105 -9.28 2.60 4.48
C GLY A 105 -8.20 2.47 5.56
N ARG A 106 -7.51 1.33 5.58
CA ARG A 106 -6.42 1.05 6.52
C ARG A 106 -5.27 0.31 5.88
N GLY A 107 -4.14 0.28 6.60
CA GLY A 107 -2.87 -0.26 6.11
C GLY A 107 -2.19 0.67 5.12
N ILE A 108 -0.99 0.28 4.70
CA ILE A 108 -0.13 1.11 3.82
C ILE A 108 -0.80 1.42 2.48
N ILE A 109 -1.57 0.49 1.92
CA ILE A 109 -2.25 0.66 0.63
C ILE A 109 -3.73 1.00 0.76
N GLN A 110 -4.19 1.38 1.95
CA GLN A 110 -5.55 1.82 2.23
C GLN A 110 -6.62 0.80 1.78
N LEU A 111 -6.47 -0.46 2.22
CA LEU A 111 -7.44 -1.52 1.97
C LEU A 111 -8.80 -1.12 2.55
N THR A 112 -9.87 -1.17 1.76
CA THR A 112 -11.20 -0.65 2.12
C THR A 112 -12.29 -1.65 1.77
N GLY A 113 -13.28 -1.78 2.65
CA GLY A 113 -14.48 -2.61 2.49
C GLY A 113 -14.36 -4.04 2.99
N ARG A 114 -15.45 -4.55 3.59
CA ARG A 114 -15.55 -5.89 4.18
C ARG A 114 -15.04 -6.99 3.24
N ASN A 115 -15.38 -6.93 1.95
CA ASN A 115 -14.96 -7.95 0.98
C ASN A 115 -13.45 -8.03 0.84
N ASN A 116 -12.74 -6.90 0.83
CA ASN A 116 -11.28 -6.86 0.75
C ASN A 116 -10.65 -7.33 2.06
N TYR A 117 -11.19 -6.93 3.20
CA TYR A 117 -10.74 -7.39 4.52
C TYR A 117 -10.91 -8.91 4.66
N ALA A 118 -12.07 -9.44 4.29
CA ALA A 118 -12.33 -10.89 4.31
C ALA A 118 -11.42 -11.66 3.33
N ALA A 119 -11.15 -11.10 2.16
CA ALA A 119 -10.27 -11.73 1.17
C ALA A 119 -8.80 -11.76 1.64
N PHE A 120 -8.32 -10.69 2.27
CA PHE A 120 -7.01 -10.68 2.91
C PHE A 120 -7.00 -11.60 4.13
N GLY A 121 -8.04 -11.56 4.96
CA GLY A 121 -8.19 -12.43 6.15
C GLY A 121 -8.01 -13.91 5.82
N LYS A 122 -8.61 -14.39 4.72
CA LYS A 122 -8.41 -15.77 4.25
C LYS A 122 -6.95 -16.15 4.00
N SER A 123 -6.11 -15.21 3.63
CA SER A 123 -4.68 -15.48 3.37
C SER A 123 -3.82 -15.54 4.61
N VAL A 124 -4.37 -15.07 5.75
CA VAL A 124 -3.69 -15.01 7.05
C VAL A 124 -4.46 -15.71 8.17
N ASP A 125 -5.48 -16.52 7.80
CA ASP A 125 -6.34 -17.27 8.72
C ASP A 125 -7.06 -16.39 9.78
N MET A 126 -7.55 -15.22 9.34
CA MET A 126 -8.27 -14.25 10.17
C MET A 126 -9.66 -13.94 9.60
N THR A 127 -10.60 -13.58 10.48
CA THR A 127 -11.86 -12.96 10.09
C THR A 127 -11.66 -11.53 9.59
N ALA A 128 -12.64 -10.95 8.90
CA ALA A 128 -12.56 -9.56 8.47
C ALA A 128 -12.43 -8.58 9.66
N GLU A 129 -13.10 -8.89 10.76
CA GLU A 129 -13.07 -8.13 12.01
C GLU A 129 -11.65 -8.17 12.65
N GLU A 130 -11.03 -9.34 12.75
CA GLU A 130 -9.65 -9.48 13.25
C GLU A 130 -8.64 -8.75 12.34
N VAL A 131 -8.86 -8.78 11.02
CA VAL A 131 -8.04 -8.00 10.08
C VAL A 131 -8.11 -6.50 10.37
N ALA A 132 -9.26 -5.98 10.81
CA ALA A 132 -9.41 -4.56 11.13
C ALA A 132 -8.46 -4.07 12.25
N GLU A 133 -8.14 -4.95 13.19
CA GLU A 133 -7.15 -4.71 14.25
C GLU A 133 -5.72 -4.98 13.75
N TYR A 134 -5.55 -6.04 12.96
CA TYR A 134 -4.25 -6.49 12.49
C TYR A 134 -3.61 -5.52 11.48
N ILE A 135 -4.39 -4.99 10.54
CA ILE A 135 -3.91 -4.20 9.39
C ILE A 135 -3.28 -2.85 9.78
N VAL A 136 -3.52 -2.37 11.00
CA VAL A 136 -2.91 -1.14 11.55
C VAL A 136 -1.62 -1.40 12.33
N THR A 137 -1.25 -2.67 12.53
CA THR A 137 0.08 -3.02 13.02
C THR A 137 1.11 -2.92 11.90
N GLU A 138 2.38 -2.69 12.22
CA GLU A 138 3.44 -2.61 11.21
C GLU A 138 3.50 -3.88 10.34
N ARG A 139 3.36 -5.05 10.99
CA ARG A 139 3.36 -6.33 10.28
C ARG A 139 2.14 -6.48 9.37
N GLY A 140 0.95 -6.23 9.90
CA GLY A 140 -0.30 -6.34 9.14
C GLY A 140 -0.37 -5.35 7.98
N ALA A 141 0.15 -4.14 8.18
CA ALA A 141 0.22 -3.11 7.16
C ALA A 141 1.12 -3.52 5.98
N ILE A 142 2.31 -4.10 6.25
CA ILE A 142 3.18 -4.66 5.20
C ILE A 142 2.56 -5.91 4.58
N GLU A 143 2.00 -6.84 5.39
CA GLU A 143 1.46 -8.10 4.87
C GLU A 143 0.24 -7.87 3.97
N SER A 144 -0.65 -6.94 4.31
CA SER A 144 -1.78 -6.56 3.45
C SER A 144 -1.33 -5.93 2.13
N ALA A 145 -0.26 -5.13 2.15
CA ALA A 145 0.33 -4.56 0.95
C ALA A 145 0.98 -5.65 0.07
N CYS A 146 1.72 -6.59 0.67
CA CYS A 146 2.31 -7.73 -0.04
C CYS A 146 1.23 -8.63 -0.67
N TRP A 147 0.15 -8.92 0.08
CA TRP A 147 -0.99 -9.68 -0.44
C TRP A 147 -1.66 -8.99 -1.63
N PHE A 148 -1.89 -7.67 -1.54
CA PHE A 148 -2.44 -6.90 -2.67
C PHE A 148 -1.51 -6.94 -3.87
N TRP A 149 -0.21 -6.83 -3.65
CA TRP A 149 0.84 -6.88 -4.66
C TRP A 149 0.84 -8.21 -5.42
N GLU A 150 0.82 -9.33 -4.70
CA GLU A 150 0.74 -10.68 -5.25
C GLU A 150 -0.57 -10.92 -6.01
N LYS A 151 -1.72 -10.60 -5.39
CA LYS A 151 -3.06 -10.73 -5.98
C LYS A 151 -3.17 -10.03 -7.34
N ASN A 152 -2.50 -8.89 -7.49
CA ASN A 152 -2.50 -8.10 -8.73
C ASN A 152 -1.29 -8.39 -9.63
N LYS A 153 -0.48 -9.40 -9.33
CA LYS A 153 0.71 -9.83 -10.10
C LYS A 153 1.67 -8.66 -10.38
N LEU A 154 1.90 -7.81 -9.38
CA LEU A 154 2.70 -6.61 -9.55
C LEU A 154 4.20 -6.90 -9.64
N ASN A 155 4.68 -8.07 -9.21
CA ASN A 155 6.05 -8.53 -9.45
C ASN A 155 6.39 -8.55 -10.95
N ASP A 156 5.52 -9.13 -11.79
CA ASP A 156 5.73 -9.20 -13.24
C ASP A 156 5.83 -7.80 -13.88
N ILE A 157 5.06 -6.85 -13.35
CA ILE A 157 5.08 -5.46 -13.85
C ILE A 157 6.33 -4.74 -13.34
N ALA A 158 6.74 -4.99 -12.09
CA ALA A 158 7.95 -4.41 -11.50
C ALA A 158 9.22 -4.88 -12.23
N ASP A 159 9.29 -6.16 -12.62
CA ASP A 159 10.40 -6.71 -13.41
C ASP A 159 10.60 -6.00 -14.76
N SER A 160 9.53 -5.42 -15.31
CA SER A 160 9.58 -4.61 -16.53
C SER A 160 9.91 -3.12 -16.28
N GLY A 161 10.04 -2.69 -15.03
CA GLY A 161 10.26 -1.28 -14.64
C GLY A 161 9.07 -0.35 -14.92
N ASN A 162 7.88 -0.90 -15.21
CA ASN A 162 6.72 -0.09 -15.60
C ASN A 162 5.94 0.48 -14.41
N ILE A 163 6.54 1.46 -13.73
CA ILE A 163 5.97 2.13 -12.55
C ILE A 163 4.62 2.79 -12.84
N LYS A 164 4.44 3.33 -14.04
CA LYS A 164 3.16 3.91 -14.46
C LYS A 164 2.02 2.87 -14.43
N LYS A 165 2.28 1.64 -14.90
CA LYS A 165 1.30 0.56 -14.89
C LYS A 165 0.99 0.10 -13.46
N ILE A 166 2.00 -0.01 -12.60
CA ILE A 166 1.81 -0.32 -11.17
C ILE A 166 0.94 0.74 -10.51
N SER A 167 1.29 2.03 -10.67
CA SER A 167 0.51 3.15 -10.12
C SER A 167 -0.96 3.10 -10.55
N LYS A 168 -1.21 2.78 -11.83
CA LYS A 168 -2.58 2.65 -12.34
C LYS A 168 -3.36 1.49 -11.70
N VAL A 169 -2.71 0.39 -11.38
CA VAL A 169 -3.35 -0.74 -10.68
C VAL A 169 -3.70 -0.35 -9.24
N ILE A 170 -2.81 0.38 -8.56
CA ILE A 170 -2.99 0.73 -7.15
C ILE A 170 -4.03 1.83 -6.96
N ASN A 171 -3.93 2.95 -7.70
CA ASN A 171 -4.78 4.13 -7.50
C ASN A 171 -5.80 4.40 -8.63
N GLY A 172 -5.88 3.53 -9.62
CA GLY A 172 -6.80 3.68 -10.75
C GLY A 172 -6.38 4.72 -11.80
N GLY A 173 -5.27 5.46 -11.59
CA GLY A 173 -4.87 6.58 -12.45
C GLY A 173 -3.38 6.92 -12.42
N ASN A 174 -3.09 8.20 -12.74
CA ASN A 174 -1.73 8.74 -12.76
C ASN A 174 -1.46 9.74 -11.62
N VAL A 175 -2.31 9.78 -10.61
CA VAL A 175 -2.13 10.69 -9.47
C VAL A 175 -0.84 10.32 -8.74
N GLY A 176 0.00 11.32 -8.44
CA GLY A 176 1.28 11.13 -7.77
C GLY A 176 2.35 10.40 -8.58
N LEU A 177 2.17 10.17 -9.90
CA LEU A 177 3.10 9.39 -10.71
C LEU A 177 4.54 9.92 -10.67
N VAL A 178 4.73 11.24 -10.69
CA VAL A 178 6.06 11.87 -10.66
C VAL A 178 6.78 11.53 -9.34
N ASP A 179 6.10 11.65 -8.21
CA ASP A 179 6.65 11.30 -6.90
C ASP A 179 6.97 9.80 -6.80
N ARG A 180 6.06 8.92 -7.25
CA ARG A 180 6.27 7.47 -7.27
C ARG A 180 7.47 7.07 -8.13
N MET A 181 7.66 7.70 -9.28
CA MET A 181 8.83 7.47 -10.15
C MET A 181 10.11 7.94 -9.48
N SER A 182 10.12 9.13 -8.89
CA SER A 182 11.28 9.66 -8.16
C SER A 182 11.70 8.76 -7.00
N ARG A 183 10.72 8.28 -6.20
CA ARG A 183 10.96 7.32 -5.11
C ARG A 183 11.51 5.99 -5.62
N TYR A 184 10.96 5.48 -6.73
CA TYR A 184 11.45 4.25 -7.36
C TYR A 184 12.91 4.37 -7.80
N GLU A 185 13.26 5.43 -8.53
CA GLU A 185 14.63 5.67 -9.00
C GLU A 185 15.61 5.80 -7.83
N LYS A 186 15.23 6.54 -6.78
CA LYS A 186 16.03 6.67 -5.56
C LYS A 186 16.28 5.32 -4.88
N ALA A 187 15.22 4.52 -4.68
CA ALA A 187 15.32 3.21 -4.07
C ALA A 187 16.15 2.24 -4.93
N LEU A 188 15.91 2.24 -6.24
CA LEU A 188 16.66 1.38 -7.18
C LEU A 188 18.16 1.72 -7.22
N ASN A 189 18.51 3.00 -7.20
CA ASN A 189 19.91 3.42 -7.14
C ASN A 189 20.60 2.92 -5.86
N ILE A 190 19.94 2.98 -4.71
CA ILE A 190 20.48 2.48 -3.45
C ILE A 190 20.66 0.96 -3.50
N LEU A 191 19.66 0.22 -3.94
CA LEU A 191 19.68 -1.24 -4.03
C LEU A 191 20.65 -1.74 -5.11
N GLY A 192 20.66 -1.11 -6.29
CA GLY A 192 21.55 -1.42 -7.40
C GLY A 192 23.03 -1.12 -7.09
N GLY A 193 23.31 -0.03 -6.37
CA GLY A 193 24.65 0.33 -5.91
C GLY A 193 25.26 -0.76 -5.01
N ASN A 194 24.49 -1.33 -4.12
CA ASN A 194 24.92 -2.41 -3.24
C ASN A 194 25.18 -3.74 -4.00
N ILE A 195 24.36 -4.07 -4.97
CA ILE A 195 24.51 -5.27 -5.81
C ILE A 195 25.79 -5.16 -6.66
N VAL A 196 26.06 -4.01 -7.28
CA VAL A 196 27.28 -3.77 -8.08
C VAL A 196 28.53 -3.85 -7.21
N ALA A 197 28.51 -3.33 -6.00
CA ALA A 197 29.64 -3.40 -5.08
C ALA A 197 29.96 -4.85 -4.68
N LYS A 198 28.96 -5.67 -4.36
CA LYS A 198 29.12 -7.11 -4.05
C LYS A 198 29.58 -7.93 -5.26
N ALA A 199 29.06 -7.66 -6.45
CA ALA A 199 29.49 -8.34 -7.68
C ALA A 199 30.98 -8.06 -7.98
N LYS A 200 31.46 -6.84 -7.78
CA LYS A 200 32.89 -6.49 -7.96
C LYS A 200 33.81 -7.18 -6.94
N SER A 201 33.34 -7.45 -5.73
CA SER A 201 34.14 -8.14 -4.72
C SER A 201 34.24 -9.65 -4.96
N THR A 202 33.23 -10.27 -5.60
CA THR A 202 33.23 -11.70 -5.95
C THR A 202 33.95 -12.04 -7.25
N VAL A 203 34.07 -11.08 -8.18
CA VAL A 203 34.78 -11.29 -9.48
C VAL A 203 36.30 -11.36 -9.33
N LYS A 204 36.87 -11.04 -8.17
CA LYS A 204 38.33 -11.20 -7.93
C LYS A 204 38.80 -12.63 -7.72
N LYS A 205 37.93 -13.65 -7.70
CA LYS A 205 38.33 -15.07 -7.68
C LYS A 205 37.36 -15.92 -8.51
N GLY A 206 37.64 -16.12 -9.80
CA GLY A 206 37.01 -17.21 -10.57
C GLY A 206 36.72 -16.89 -12.04
N ARG A 207 37.45 -17.61 -12.89
CA ARG A 207 37.42 -17.64 -14.35
C ARG A 207 36.03 -18.00 -14.90
N ALA A 208 35.68 -17.35 -16.01
CA ALA A 208 34.40 -17.40 -16.73
C ALA A 208 33.79 -18.79 -16.95
N THR A 209 32.45 -18.91 -16.77
CA THR A 209 31.58 -19.62 -17.71
C THR A 209 30.09 -19.41 -17.39
N LYS A 210 29.31 -19.11 -18.44
CA LYS A 210 27.87 -19.26 -18.68
C LYS A 210 26.86 -18.52 -17.80
N THR A 211 26.16 -17.61 -18.45
CA THR A 211 24.93 -16.92 -18.06
C THR A 211 23.89 -17.88 -17.45
N LYS A 212 23.70 -17.82 -16.15
CA LYS A 212 22.51 -18.28 -15.43
C LYS A 212 22.00 -17.09 -14.64
N THR A 213 20.74 -16.75 -14.82
CA THR A 213 20.01 -15.78 -13.99
C THR A 213 20.21 -16.17 -12.52
N LYS A 214 21.01 -15.43 -11.81
CA LYS A 214 21.26 -15.67 -10.38
C LYS A 214 20.17 -14.99 -9.60
N VAL A 215 19.37 -15.79 -8.90
CA VAL A 215 18.60 -15.32 -7.74
C VAL A 215 19.62 -14.77 -6.73
N VAL A 216 19.61 -13.48 -6.52
CA VAL A 216 20.47 -12.80 -5.56
C VAL A 216 19.74 -12.80 -4.23
N ALA A 217 20.26 -13.50 -3.24
CA ALA A 217 19.80 -13.31 -1.87
C ALA A 217 20.11 -11.85 -1.49
N VAL A 218 19.08 -11.06 -1.30
CA VAL A 218 19.19 -9.68 -0.84
C VAL A 218 19.52 -9.74 0.66
N GLU A 219 20.80 -9.63 1.02
CA GLU A 219 21.15 -9.25 2.38
C GLU A 219 20.79 -7.77 2.53
N TYR A 220 19.78 -7.49 3.32
CA TYR A 220 19.26 -6.16 3.55
C TYR A 220 20.30 -5.30 4.27
N VAL A 221 20.65 -4.18 3.64
CA VAL A 221 21.54 -3.17 4.23
C VAL A 221 20.67 -2.20 5.01
N THR A 222 21.01 -2.01 6.27
CA THR A 222 20.44 -0.94 7.12
C THR A 222 20.78 0.41 6.50
N VAL A 223 19.81 1.09 5.89
CA VAL A 223 19.97 2.47 5.45
C VAL A 223 19.57 3.35 6.62
N SER A 224 20.57 3.93 7.29
CA SER A 224 20.34 5.05 8.20
C SER A 224 19.89 6.25 7.35
N ILE A 225 18.62 6.59 7.45
CA ILE A 225 18.14 7.87 6.94
C ILE A 225 18.65 8.91 7.94
N GLY A 226 19.71 9.64 7.55
CA GLY A 226 20.31 10.69 8.36
C GLY A 226 19.27 11.77 8.64
N ASP A 227 19.15 12.12 9.91
CA ASP A 227 18.47 13.33 10.38
C ASP A 227 19.14 14.52 9.72
N ASN A 228 18.44 15.18 8.81
CA ASN A 228 18.79 16.53 8.39
C ASN A 228 17.89 17.48 9.17
N ASN A 229 18.51 18.18 10.15
CA ASN A 229 18.01 19.39 10.79
C ASN A 229 17.60 20.46 9.77
#